data_bd074c0d2120269d6f8651cfa1f42dbc
#
_entry.id   bd074c0d2120269d6f8651cfa1f42dbc
#
_cell.length_a   1.000
_cell.length_b   1.000
_cell.length_c   1.000
_cell.angle_alpha   90.00
_cell.angle_beta   90.00
_cell.angle_gamma   90.00
#
_symmetry.space_group_name_H-M   'P 1'
#
loop_
_entity.id
_entity.type
_entity.pdbx_description
1 polymer ?
#
loop_
_entity_poly.entity_id
_entity_poly.type
_entity_poly.pdbx_seq_one_letter_code
_entity_poly.pdbx_strand_id
1 'polypeptide(L)'
;LGESYEFASSKIETLIKDDPGIIAFIPRKFVENPQNVRVLEDQTISLKEVFAGTEWFPTATPAPQFGFLPLITGTLWVSFFAILIALPFGLSVSIYMSEIATPRVRSILKPLIELLSGIPSVVYGFFGLIVIVPIIQKVFNLPVGETGLSGSVVLAIMALPTIITVAEDAMRNCPRTMREASLALGASRWQTIYKVVVPFSISGITSGVVLGIGRAIGETMAVLMVTGNAAVIPVSILEPLRTIPATIAAELGEAPSGGAHYQALFMLGVVLFFITLVINSCVEYV
;
A
#
# COMPACT_ATOMS: atom_id res chain seq x y z
N LEU A 1 -26.88 -22.08 -42.96
CA LEU A 1 -26.60 -20.96 -42.05
C LEU A 1 -27.49 -19.77 -42.44
N GLY A 2 -28.79 -19.79 -42.15
CA GLY A 2 -29.79 -18.81 -42.56
C GLY A 2 -31.07 -18.88 -41.74
N GLU A 3 -31.04 -19.49 -40.55
CA GLU A 3 -32.17 -19.39 -39.65
C GLU A 3 -32.04 -18.05 -38.91
N SER A 4 -33.07 -17.23 -39.00
CA SER A 4 -33.12 -15.90 -38.42
C SER A 4 -32.92 -15.98 -36.90
N TYR A 5 -32.05 -15.13 -36.38
CA TYR A 5 -31.72 -15.01 -34.94
C TYR A 5 -32.96 -14.73 -34.05
N GLU A 6 -34.12 -14.48 -34.63
CA GLU A 6 -35.41 -14.28 -33.95
C GLU A 6 -35.88 -15.50 -33.14
N PHE A 7 -35.46 -16.72 -33.51
CA PHE A 7 -35.76 -17.94 -32.77
C PHE A 7 -34.66 -18.38 -31.79
N ALA A 8 -33.55 -17.66 -31.72
CA ALA A 8 -32.45 -18.07 -30.86
C ALA A 8 -32.82 -18.02 -29.37
N SER A 9 -33.57 -17.00 -28.95
CA SER A 9 -34.01 -16.81 -27.56
C SER A 9 -34.89 -17.96 -27.09
N SER A 10 -35.94 -18.30 -27.84
CA SER A 10 -36.90 -19.38 -27.47
C SER A 10 -36.25 -20.77 -27.49
N LYS A 11 -35.32 -21.02 -28.39
CA LYS A 11 -34.61 -22.30 -28.49
C LYS A 11 -33.62 -22.49 -27.34
N ILE A 12 -32.99 -21.41 -26.88
CA ILE A 12 -32.08 -21.41 -25.74
C ILE A 12 -32.84 -21.58 -24.44
N GLU A 13 -33.98 -20.91 -24.28
CA GLU A 13 -34.85 -21.10 -23.13
C GLU A 13 -35.33 -22.55 -22.99
N THR A 14 -35.65 -23.21 -24.10
CA THR A 14 -36.01 -24.64 -24.09
C THR A 14 -34.82 -25.53 -23.70
N LEU A 15 -33.66 -25.28 -24.23
CA LEU A 15 -32.43 -26.04 -23.91
C LEU A 15 -32.02 -25.89 -22.43
N ILE A 16 -32.10 -24.70 -21.86
CA ILE A 16 -31.79 -24.46 -20.45
C ILE A 16 -32.85 -25.06 -19.52
N LYS A 17 -34.10 -25.13 -19.98
CA LYS A 17 -35.17 -25.75 -19.22
C LYS A 17 -35.02 -27.27 -19.17
N ASP A 18 -34.48 -27.87 -20.22
CA ASP A 18 -34.25 -29.31 -20.30
C ASP A 18 -32.96 -29.73 -19.57
N ASP A 19 -31.98 -28.85 -19.50
CA ASP A 19 -30.72 -29.06 -18.74
C ASP A 19 -30.33 -27.77 -18.00
N PRO A 20 -30.55 -27.70 -16.68
CA PRO A 20 -30.24 -26.53 -15.84
C PRO A 20 -28.72 -26.18 -15.74
N GLY A 21 -27.86 -27.06 -16.22
CA GLY A 21 -26.41 -26.84 -16.25
C GLY A 21 -25.88 -26.13 -17.51
N ILE A 22 -26.74 -25.84 -18.48
CA ILE A 22 -26.32 -25.15 -19.72
C ILE A 22 -26.10 -23.67 -19.49
N ILE A 23 -24.93 -23.17 -19.91
CA ILE A 23 -24.61 -21.75 -19.99
C ILE A 23 -24.56 -21.33 -21.45
N ALA A 24 -25.35 -20.34 -21.84
CA ALA A 24 -25.42 -19.83 -23.21
C ALA A 24 -24.83 -18.40 -23.28
N PHE A 25 -23.93 -18.17 -24.24
CA PHE A 25 -23.40 -16.84 -24.56
C PHE A 25 -24.13 -16.27 -25.77
N ILE A 26 -24.93 -15.23 -25.56
CA ILE A 26 -25.72 -14.60 -26.62
C ILE A 26 -25.56 -13.09 -26.57
N PRO A 27 -25.46 -12.41 -27.71
CA PRO A 27 -25.49 -10.95 -27.74
C PRO A 27 -26.82 -10.42 -27.14
N ARG A 28 -26.75 -9.45 -26.25
CA ARG A 28 -27.87 -8.88 -25.49
C ARG A 28 -29.07 -8.46 -26.36
N LYS A 29 -28.81 -8.03 -27.61
CA LYS A 29 -29.84 -7.66 -28.59
C LYS A 29 -30.77 -8.78 -29.00
N PHE A 30 -30.42 -10.06 -28.71
CA PHE A 30 -31.24 -11.23 -29.02
C PHE A 30 -31.94 -11.84 -27.80
N VAL A 31 -31.79 -11.22 -26.61
CA VAL A 31 -32.44 -11.68 -25.38
C VAL A 31 -33.66 -10.78 -25.14
N GLU A 32 -34.79 -11.20 -25.62
CA GLU A 32 -36.08 -10.54 -25.35
C GLU A 32 -36.76 -11.26 -24.16
N ASN A 33 -36.73 -10.60 -22.99
CA ASN A 33 -37.53 -10.94 -21.82
C ASN A 33 -37.35 -12.39 -21.27
N PRO A 34 -36.22 -12.72 -20.67
CA PRO A 34 -35.90 -14.07 -20.20
C PRO A 34 -36.72 -14.41 -18.93
N GLN A 35 -37.83 -15.11 -19.08
CA GLN A 35 -38.68 -15.49 -17.95
C GLN A 35 -38.17 -16.69 -17.14
N ASN A 36 -37.27 -17.52 -17.71
CA ASN A 36 -36.81 -18.77 -17.09
C ASN A 36 -35.29 -18.93 -17.11
N VAL A 37 -34.55 -17.87 -17.38
CA VAL A 37 -33.09 -17.88 -17.52
C VAL A 37 -32.50 -16.82 -16.62
N ARG A 38 -31.52 -17.20 -15.81
CA ARG A 38 -30.75 -16.23 -15.03
C ARG A 38 -29.72 -15.55 -15.93
N VAL A 39 -29.94 -14.27 -16.21
CA VAL A 39 -28.92 -13.44 -16.91
C VAL A 39 -27.77 -13.18 -15.97
N LEU A 40 -26.60 -13.72 -16.30
CA LEU A 40 -25.40 -13.58 -15.47
C LEU A 40 -24.77 -12.17 -15.58
N GLU A 41 -25.09 -11.41 -16.64
CA GLU A 41 -24.59 -10.04 -16.86
C GLU A 41 -25.24 -8.96 -15.96
N ASP A 42 -26.40 -9.24 -15.38
CA ASP A 42 -27.17 -8.26 -14.57
C ASP A 42 -26.87 -8.34 -13.07
N GLN A 43 -25.76 -8.95 -12.67
CA GLN A 43 -25.32 -8.89 -11.27
C GLN A 43 -24.75 -7.50 -10.99
N THR A 44 -25.59 -6.58 -10.57
CA THR A 44 -25.13 -5.37 -9.88
C THR A 44 -24.37 -5.80 -8.64
N ILE A 45 -23.04 -5.62 -8.66
CA ILE A 45 -22.19 -5.93 -7.52
C ILE A 45 -22.57 -4.96 -6.41
N SER A 46 -23.05 -5.49 -5.29
CA SER A 46 -23.40 -4.67 -4.12
C SER A 46 -22.16 -4.01 -3.56
N LEU A 47 -22.25 -2.75 -3.16
CA LEU A 47 -21.15 -2.07 -2.45
C LEU A 47 -20.66 -2.86 -1.23
N LYS A 48 -21.56 -3.56 -0.54
CA LYS A 48 -21.21 -4.43 0.58
C LYS A 48 -20.33 -5.61 0.14
N GLU A 49 -20.61 -6.22 -0.99
CA GLU A 49 -19.78 -7.30 -1.55
C GLU A 49 -18.41 -6.82 -1.96
N VAL A 50 -18.30 -5.61 -2.48
CA VAL A 50 -17.03 -4.99 -2.85
C VAL A 50 -16.18 -4.68 -1.61
N PHE A 51 -16.74 -3.99 -0.61
CA PHE A 51 -15.98 -3.56 0.57
C PHE A 51 -15.74 -4.67 1.60
N ALA A 52 -16.66 -5.61 1.73
CA ALA A 52 -16.54 -6.74 2.66
C ALA A 52 -16.12 -8.06 2.00
N GLY A 53 -15.98 -8.08 0.67
CA GLY A 53 -15.51 -9.24 -0.07
C GLY A 53 -14.09 -9.61 0.31
N THR A 54 -13.84 -10.90 0.51
CA THR A 54 -12.58 -11.46 0.99
C THR A 54 -11.68 -11.98 -0.12
N GLU A 55 -12.13 -11.89 -1.36
CA GLU A 55 -11.44 -12.46 -2.52
C GLU A 55 -11.39 -11.46 -3.67
N TRP A 56 -10.22 -11.27 -4.26
CA TRP A 56 -9.99 -10.45 -5.44
C TRP A 56 -9.53 -11.35 -6.60
N PHE A 57 -10.48 -11.78 -7.42
CA PHE A 57 -10.27 -12.56 -8.64
C PHE A 57 -11.13 -12.01 -9.77
N PRO A 58 -10.76 -10.89 -10.40
CA PRO A 58 -11.59 -10.20 -11.41
C PRO A 58 -11.77 -11.01 -12.69
N THR A 59 -10.92 -12.00 -12.94
CA THR A 59 -10.96 -12.88 -14.13
C THR A 59 -11.53 -14.27 -13.84
N ALA A 60 -12.05 -14.49 -12.62
CA ALA A 60 -12.60 -15.79 -12.25
C ALA A 60 -13.88 -16.13 -13.03
N THR A 61 -14.00 -17.39 -13.42
CA THR A 61 -15.20 -17.96 -14.03
C THR A 61 -15.82 -18.97 -13.06
N PRO A 62 -17.15 -19.02 -12.89
CA PRO A 62 -18.18 -18.37 -13.70
C PRO A 62 -18.52 -16.92 -13.30
N ALA A 63 -18.04 -16.41 -12.16
CA ALA A 63 -18.33 -15.06 -11.71
C ALA A 63 -17.05 -14.37 -11.21
N PRO A 64 -16.75 -13.15 -11.67
CA PRO A 64 -15.62 -12.38 -11.18
C PRO A 64 -15.88 -11.93 -9.72
N GLN A 65 -14.81 -11.87 -8.93
CA GLN A 65 -14.85 -11.47 -7.52
C GLN A 65 -14.05 -10.18 -7.33
N PHE A 66 -14.70 -9.17 -6.75
CA PHE A 66 -14.14 -7.83 -6.57
C PHE A 66 -14.08 -7.42 -5.10
N GLY A 67 -13.61 -8.31 -4.22
CA GLY A 67 -13.43 -8.01 -2.80
C GLY A 67 -12.23 -7.12 -2.53
N PHE A 68 -12.42 -5.95 -1.92
CA PHE A 68 -11.37 -4.98 -1.62
C PHE A 68 -10.65 -5.25 -0.30
N LEU A 69 -11.24 -6.03 0.59
CA LEU A 69 -10.74 -6.23 1.95
C LEU A 69 -9.31 -6.78 2.01
N PRO A 70 -8.90 -7.78 1.18
CA PRO A 70 -7.51 -8.25 1.15
C PRO A 70 -6.52 -7.15 0.78
N LEU A 71 -6.88 -6.30 -0.19
CA LEU A 71 -6.02 -5.24 -0.71
C LEU A 71 -5.89 -4.08 0.28
N ILE A 72 -6.98 -3.72 0.95
CA ILE A 72 -7.00 -2.71 2.01
C ILE A 72 -6.15 -3.19 3.19
N THR A 73 -6.40 -4.40 3.68
CA THR A 73 -5.65 -4.98 4.80
C THR A 73 -4.18 -5.13 4.47
N GLY A 74 -3.84 -5.65 3.28
CA GLY A 74 -2.46 -5.76 2.81
C GLY A 74 -1.74 -4.41 2.77
N THR A 75 -2.38 -3.35 2.25
CA THR A 75 -1.81 -2.00 2.22
C THR A 75 -1.55 -1.47 3.63
N LEU A 76 -2.52 -1.60 4.53
CA LEU A 76 -2.40 -1.12 5.91
C LEU A 76 -1.33 -1.91 6.69
N TRP A 77 -1.28 -3.23 6.54
CA TRP A 77 -0.28 -4.07 7.21
C TRP A 77 1.14 -3.70 6.80
N VAL A 78 1.43 -3.69 5.50
CA VAL A 78 2.79 -3.36 5.01
C VAL A 78 3.22 -1.96 5.43
N SER A 79 2.32 -0.97 5.29
CA SER A 79 2.62 0.41 5.66
C SER A 79 2.82 0.58 7.17
N PHE A 80 1.98 -0.06 7.99
CA PHE A 80 2.10 -0.01 9.45
C PHE A 80 3.45 -0.58 9.92
N PHE A 81 3.82 -1.78 9.47
CA PHE A 81 5.09 -2.39 9.86
C PHE A 81 6.30 -1.65 9.27
N ALA A 82 6.17 -1.08 8.08
CA ALA A 82 7.22 -0.23 7.50
C ALA A 82 7.53 0.97 8.40
N ILE A 83 6.50 1.67 8.86
CA ILE A 83 6.68 2.82 9.77
C ILE A 83 7.15 2.38 11.15
N LEU A 84 6.64 1.27 11.67
CA LEU A 84 7.09 0.72 12.95
C LEU A 84 8.60 0.42 12.94
N ILE A 85 9.15 -0.04 11.82
CA ILE A 85 10.57 -0.25 11.62
C ILE A 85 11.30 1.08 11.38
N ALA A 86 10.79 1.93 10.49
CA ALA A 86 11.46 3.17 10.09
C ALA A 86 11.55 4.21 11.22
N LEU A 87 10.52 4.30 12.06
CA LEU A 87 10.42 5.34 13.08
C LEU A 87 11.58 5.35 14.09
N PRO A 88 11.91 4.23 14.77
CA PRO A 88 12.99 4.23 15.76
C PRO A 88 14.36 4.53 15.12
N PHE A 89 14.63 4.00 13.94
CA PHE A 89 15.89 4.30 13.23
C PHE A 89 15.92 5.73 12.71
N GLY A 90 14.84 6.21 12.09
CA GLY A 90 14.72 7.56 11.58
C GLY A 90 14.89 8.63 12.66
N LEU A 91 14.22 8.47 13.81
CA LEU A 91 14.35 9.37 14.95
C LEU A 91 15.75 9.32 15.56
N SER A 92 16.33 8.14 15.71
CA SER A 92 17.69 8.01 16.26
C SER A 92 18.72 8.72 15.39
N VAL A 93 18.65 8.54 14.07
CA VAL A 93 19.56 9.21 13.13
C VAL A 93 19.31 10.72 13.09
N SER A 94 18.07 11.19 13.10
CA SER A 94 17.77 12.62 13.11
C SER A 94 18.23 13.32 14.39
N ILE A 95 18.06 12.69 15.57
CA ILE A 95 18.61 13.19 16.84
C ILE A 95 20.14 13.23 16.77
N TYR A 96 20.76 12.16 16.29
CA TYR A 96 22.21 12.13 16.14
C TYR A 96 22.71 13.28 15.24
N MET A 97 22.09 13.48 14.09
CA MET A 97 22.48 14.52 13.12
C MET A 97 22.23 15.94 13.62
N SER A 98 21.15 16.16 14.38
CA SER A 98 20.81 17.51 14.86
C SER A 98 21.62 17.93 16.07
N GLU A 99 21.87 17.00 17.03
CA GLU A 99 22.38 17.37 18.36
C GLU A 99 23.79 16.83 18.68
N ILE A 100 24.23 15.75 18.03
CA ILE A 100 25.47 15.04 18.40
C ILE A 100 26.53 15.16 17.32
N ALA A 101 26.14 15.04 16.05
CA ALA A 101 27.10 15.00 14.94
C ALA A 101 27.90 16.29 14.81
N THR A 102 29.19 16.14 14.58
CA THR A 102 30.05 17.29 14.24
C THR A 102 29.68 17.87 12.87
N PRO A 103 29.94 19.15 12.59
CA PRO A 103 29.65 19.76 11.29
C PRO A 103 30.25 19.00 10.10
N ARG A 104 31.43 18.38 10.27
CA ARG A 104 32.07 17.55 9.24
C ARG A 104 31.30 16.26 8.95
N VAL A 105 30.92 15.54 9.99
CA VAL A 105 30.14 14.30 9.86
C VAL A 105 28.81 14.59 9.19
N ARG A 106 28.14 15.64 9.62
CA ARG A 106 26.85 16.04 9.08
C ARG A 106 26.93 16.45 7.61
N SER A 107 27.96 17.22 7.21
CA SER A 107 28.15 17.62 5.81
C SER A 107 28.36 16.44 4.85
N ILE A 108 28.73 15.27 5.37
CA ILE A 108 28.83 14.03 4.61
C ILE A 108 27.50 13.22 4.67
N LEU A 109 26.94 13.08 5.87
CA LEU A 109 25.74 12.22 6.04
C LEU A 109 24.49 12.83 5.39
N LYS A 110 24.30 14.15 5.47
CA LYS A 110 23.08 14.79 4.92
C LYS A 110 22.97 14.58 3.41
N PRO A 111 23.97 14.84 2.57
CA PRO A 111 23.91 14.53 1.15
C PRO A 111 23.74 13.03 0.86
N LEU A 112 24.31 12.13 1.65
CA LEU A 112 24.13 10.69 1.48
C LEU A 112 22.66 10.27 1.71
N ILE A 113 22.01 10.82 2.75
CA ILE A 113 20.59 10.56 3.04
C ILE A 113 19.71 11.16 1.93
N GLU A 114 20.04 12.36 1.45
CA GLU A 114 19.31 12.99 0.35
C GLU A 114 19.47 12.20 -0.96
N LEU A 115 20.64 11.64 -1.25
CA LEU A 115 20.85 10.75 -2.40
C LEU A 115 19.98 9.50 -2.32
N LEU A 116 19.81 8.90 -1.13
CA LEU A 116 18.91 7.76 -0.95
C LEU A 116 17.47 8.10 -1.33
N SER A 117 17.01 9.32 -1.04
CA SER A 117 15.66 9.74 -1.44
C SER A 117 15.45 9.85 -2.96
N GLY A 118 16.55 10.06 -3.71
CA GLY A 118 16.55 10.17 -5.17
C GLY A 118 16.61 8.83 -5.91
N ILE A 119 16.83 7.72 -5.22
CA ILE A 119 16.86 6.39 -5.85
C ILE A 119 15.45 5.99 -6.31
N PRO A 120 15.25 5.56 -7.58
CA PRO A 120 13.97 5.08 -8.08
C PRO A 120 13.46 3.87 -7.27
N SER A 121 12.14 3.81 -7.02
CA SER A 121 11.53 2.73 -6.23
C SER A 121 11.74 1.33 -6.82
N VAL A 122 11.83 1.22 -8.15
CA VAL A 122 12.14 -0.04 -8.83
C VAL A 122 13.50 -0.60 -8.41
N VAL A 123 14.50 0.28 -8.20
CA VAL A 123 15.84 -0.14 -7.74
C VAL A 123 15.76 -0.69 -6.31
N TYR A 124 14.99 -0.04 -5.43
CA TYR A 124 14.73 -0.56 -4.09
C TYR A 124 14.00 -1.91 -4.12
N GLY A 125 13.01 -2.06 -5.01
CA GLY A 125 12.29 -3.31 -5.21
C GLY A 125 13.20 -4.44 -5.68
N PHE A 126 14.06 -4.16 -6.65
CA PHE A 126 15.04 -5.12 -7.17
C PHE A 126 16.07 -5.53 -6.11
N PHE A 127 16.62 -4.55 -5.37
CA PHE A 127 17.49 -4.82 -4.23
C PHE A 127 16.77 -5.66 -3.16
N GLY A 128 15.51 -5.30 -2.86
CA GLY A 128 14.67 -6.06 -1.94
C GLY A 128 14.52 -7.51 -2.35
N LEU A 129 14.21 -7.73 -3.63
CA LEU A 129 14.01 -9.08 -4.19
C LEU A 129 15.28 -9.94 -4.10
N ILE A 130 16.45 -9.35 -4.43
CA ILE A 130 17.72 -10.12 -4.48
C ILE A 130 18.36 -10.28 -3.10
N VAL A 131 18.21 -9.29 -2.21
CA VAL A 131 18.92 -9.27 -0.92
C VAL A 131 17.99 -9.51 0.26
N ILE A 132 16.91 -8.72 0.40
CA ILE A 132 16.05 -8.76 1.58
C ILE A 132 15.19 -10.03 1.61
N VAL A 133 14.57 -10.37 0.50
CA VAL A 133 13.70 -11.55 0.37
C VAL A 133 14.43 -12.84 0.75
N PRO A 134 15.64 -13.17 0.22
CA PRO A 134 16.38 -14.37 0.62
C PRO A 134 16.84 -14.34 2.08
N ILE A 135 17.15 -13.16 2.64
CA ILE A 135 17.52 -13.05 4.06
C ILE A 135 16.33 -13.41 4.93
N ILE A 136 15.15 -12.82 4.66
CA ILE A 136 13.92 -13.09 5.43
C ILE A 136 13.53 -14.55 5.29
N GLN A 137 13.58 -15.11 4.08
CA GLN A 137 13.29 -16.52 3.84
C GLN A 137 14.15 -17.44 4.72
N LYS A 138 15.46 -17.18 4.78
CA LYS A 138 16.40 -17.98 5.57
C LYS A 138 16.24 -17.77 7.07
N VAL A 139 16.09 -16.53 7.53
CA VAL A 139 16.00 -16.20 8.96
C VAL A 139 14.74 -16.80 9.59
N PHE A 140 13.61 -16.75 8.89
CA PHE A 140 12.33 -17.25 9.37
C PHE A 140 12.00 -18.66 8.87
N ASN A 141 12.92 -19.29 8.10
CA ASN A 141 12.75 -20.63 7.51
C ASN A 141 11.42 -20.78 6.75
N LEU A 142 11.11 -19.79 5.88
CA LEU A 142 9.86 -19.74 5.15
C LEU A 142 9.96 -20.49 3.82
N PRO A 143 8.85 -21.05 3.31
CA PRO A 143 8.82 -21.67 1.98
C PRO A 143 9.06 -20.64 0.87
N VAL A 144 8.59 -19.41 1.06
CA VAL A 144 8.72 -18.27 0.13
C VAL A 144 9.15 -17.05 0.91
N GLY A 145 10.07 -16.26 0.37
CA GLY A 145 10.61 -15.09 1.06
C GLY A 145 9.88 -13.77 0.69
N GLU A 146 9.10 -13.78 -0.38
CA GLU A 146 8.25 -12.66 -0.79
C GLU A 146 7.03 -12.57 0.14
N THR A 147 7.14 -11.72 1.14
CA THR A 147 6.17 -11.60 2.24
C THR A 147 5.86 -10.14 2.56
N GLY A 148 4.82 -9.91 3.35
CA GLY A 148 4.53 -8.58 3.88
C GLY A 148 5.70 -7.98 4.67
N LEU A 149 6.47 -8.81 5.40
CA LEU A 149 7.65 -8.34 6.12
C LEU A 149 8.74 -7.86 5.16
N SER A 150 8.99 -8.59 4.06
CA SER A 150 9.95 -8.17 3.03
C SER A 150 9.57 -6.81 2.44
N GLY A 151 8.29 -6.62 2.10
CA GLY A 151 7.75 -5.34 1.68
C GLY A 151 7.92 -4.25 2.73
N SER A 152 7.61 -4.55 3.99
CA SER A 152 7.72 -3.60 5.09
C SER A 152 9.17 -3.12 5.33
N VAL A 153 10.15 -4.02 5.25
CA VAL A 153 11.57 -3.67 5.40
C VAL A 153 12.03 -2.76 4.24
N VAL A 154 11.68 -3.10 3.00
CA VAL A 154 12.03 -2.28 1.84
C VAL A 154 11.38 -0.90 1.93
N LEU A 155 10.09 -0.82 2.28
CA LEU A 155 9.39 0.44 2.49
C LEU A 155 9.98 1.26 3.65
N ALA A 156 10.39 0.59 4.74
CA ALA A 156 11.05 1.27 5.85
C ALA A 156 12.33 1.97 5.38
N ILE A 157 13.19 1.28 4.61
CA ILE A 157 14.41 1.86 4.05
C ILE A 157 14.10 3.08 3.18
N MET A 158 13.02 3.00 2.37
CA MET A 158 12.59 4.10 1.50
C MET A 158 12.00 5.30 2.26
N ALA A 159 11.35 5.05 3.41
CA ALA A 159 10.76 6.11 4.24
C ALA A 159 11.80 6.83 5.11
N LEU A 160 12.90 6.16 5.47
CA LEU A 160 13.96 6.71 6.35
C LEU A 160 14.46 8.08 5.92
N PRO A 161 14.88 8.34 4.66
CA PRO A 161 15.40 9.64 4.27
C PRO A 161 14.42 10.78 4.53
N THR A 162 13.14 10.58 4.24
CA THR A 162 12.08 11.58 4.45
C THR A 162 11.90 11.87 5.94
N ILE A 163 11.78 10.83 6.77
CA ILE A 163 11.61 10.98 8.22
C ILE A 163 12.83 11.67 8.84
N ILE A 164 14.03 11.24 8.46
CA ILE A 164 15.28 11.78 9.00
C ILE A 164 15.42 13.27 8.65
N THR A 165 15.23 13.64 7.39
CA THR A 165 15.45 15.02 6.93
C THR A 165 14.46 15.98 7.60
N VAL A 166 13.18 15.65 7.60
CA VAL A 166 12.15 16.53 8.18
C VAL A 166 12.29 16.63 9.70
N ALA A 167 12.53 15.51 10.39
CA ALA A 167 12.71 15.50 11.83
C ALA A 167 14.01 16.22 12.25
N GLU A 168 15.11 16.05 11.50
CA GLU A 168 16.37 16.77 11.75
C GLU A 168 16.18 18.29 11.61
N ASP A 169 15.56 18.73 10.51
CA ASP A 169 15.33 20.16 10.27
C ASP A 169 14.40 20.75 11.34
N ALA A 170 13.36 20.03 11.79
CA ALA A 170 12.49 20.45 12.89
C ALA A 170 13.27 20.62 14.20
N MET A 171 14.12 19.67 14.58
CA MET A 171 14.92 19.75 15.80
C MET A 171 15.93 20.89 15.73
N ARG A 172 16.50 21.17 14.58
CA ARG A 172 17.44 22.30 14.40
C ARG A 172 16.79 23.65 14.54
N ASN A 173 15.52 23.78 14.22
CA ASN A 173 14.77 25.02 14.39
C ASN A 173 14.51 25.35 15.88
N CYS A 174 14.83 24.46 16.81
CA CYS A 174 14.79 24.75 18.24
C CYS A 174 15.81 25.87 18.55
N PRO A 175 15.38 27.01 19.18
CA PRO A 175 16.27 28.13 19.48
C PRO A 175 17.43 27.73 20.39
N ARG A 176 18.63 28.28 20.09
CA ARG A 176 19.82 28.04 20.93
C ARG A 176 19.64 28.49 22.35
N THR A 177 18.91 29.61 22.57
CA THR A 177 18.60 30.15 23.88
C THR A 177 17.87 29.16 24.78
N MET A 178 16.97 28.33 24.21
CA MET A 178 16.28 27.29 24.98
C MET A 178 17.22 26.18 25.42
N ARG A 179 18.16 25.78 24.56
CA ARG A 179 19.19 24.79 24.88
C ARG A 179 20.13 25.29 25.96
N GLU A 180 20.63 26.53 25.82
CA GLU A 180 21.52 27.19 26.78
C GLU A 180 20.86 27.40 28.13
N ALA A 181 19.58 27.81 28.17
CA ALA A 181 18.81 27.92 29.39
C ALA A 181 18.68 26.59 30.13
N SER A 182 18.39 25.50 29.39
CA SER A 182 18.33 24.16 29.99
C SER A 182 19.66 23.73 30.61
N LEU A 183 20.75 23.96 29.89
CA LEU A 183 22.09 23.64 30.39
C LEU A 183 22.48 24.51 31.60
N ALA A 184 22.12 25.81 31.61
CA ALA A 184 22.35 26.70 32.70
C ALA A 184 21.63 26.30 34.00
N LEU A 185 20.45 25.64 33.89
CA LEU A 185 19.71 25.03 34.99
C LEU A 185 20.31 23.69 35.46
N GLY A 186 21.48 23.29 34.94
CA GLY A 186 22.17 22.07 35.34
C GLY A 186 21.70 20.79 34.63
N ALA A 187 20.86 20.89 33.59
CA ALA A 187 20.48 19.72 32.79
C ALA A 187 21.69 19.16 31.99
N SER A 188 21.79 17.85 31.88
CA SER A 188 22.74 17.21 30.97
C SER A 188 22.32 17.40 29.51
N ARG A 189 23.27 17.22 28.57
CA ARG A 189 22.97 17.28 27.14
C ARG A 189 21.81 16.34 26.75
N TRP A 190 21.79 15.12 27.27
CA TRP A 190 20.73 14.17 27.06
C TRP A 190 19.38 14.66 27.57
N GLN A 191 19.39 15.23 28.78
CA GLN A 191 18.17 15.82 29.36
C GLN A 191 17.65 16.99 28.53
N THR A 192 18.52 17.83 28.00
CA THR A 192 18.16 18.92 27.08
C THR A 192 17.53 18.38 25.79
N ILE A 193 18.09 17.32 25.20
CA ILE A 193 17.55 16.70 23.98
C ILE A 193 16.11 16.22 24.22
N TYR A 194 15.89 15.32 25.18
CA TYR A 194 14.57 14.68 25.33
C TYR A 194 13.53 15.51 26.08
N LYS A 195 13.95 16.52 26.87
CA LYS A 195 12.99 17.39 27.61
C LYS A 195 12.73 18.74 26.96
N VAL A 196 13.60 19.20 26.08
CA VAL A 196 13.47 20.52 25.45
C VAL A 196 13.42 20.41 23.93
N VAL A 197 14.44 19.82 23.28
CA VAL A 197 14.52 19.81 21.83
C VAL A 197 13.45 18.93 21.19
N VAL A 198 13.31 17.70 21.61
CA VAL A 198 12.31 16.75 21.05
C VAL A 198 10.89 17.26 21.28
N PRO A 199 10.47 17.68 22.50
CA PRO A 199 9.13 18.23 22.70
C PRO A 199 8.86 19.52 21.92
N PHE A 200 9.84 20.41 21.79
CA PHE A 200 9.73 21.60 20.95
C PHE A 200 9.47 21.25 19.48
N SER A 201 10.10 20.19 19.00
CA SER A 201 10.10 19.79 17.60
C SER A 201 9.04 18.76 17.25
N ILE A 202 8.12 18.41 18.19
CA ILE A 202 7.19 17.31 18.04
C ILE A 202 6.31 17.45 16.79
N SER A 203 5.83 18.65 16.48
CA SER A 203 4.99 18.92 15.32
C SER A 203 5.73 18.65 14.01
N GLY A 204 6.99 19.07 13.93
CA GLY A 204 7.82 18.80 12.75
C GLY A 204 8.24 17.33 12.64
N ILE A 205 8.52 16.67 13.77
CA ILE A 205 8.79 15.22 13.80
C ILE A 205 7.55 14.46 13.31
N THR A 206 6.37 14.81 13.82
CA THR A 206 5.11 14.21 13.40
C THR A 206 4.87 14.41 11.90
N SER A 207 5.10 15.62 11.39
CA SER A 207 5.00 15.89 9.94
C SER A 207 5.93 15.00 9.11
N GLY A 208 7.17 14.77 9.57
CA GLY A 208 8.10 13.85 8.91
C GLY A 208 7.60 12.40 8.88
N VAL A 209 6.99 11.95 9.98
CA VAL A 209 6.39 10.62 10.08
C VAL A 209 5.20 10.48 9.11
N VAL A 210 4.34 11.50 9.02
CA VAL A 210 3.18 11.52 8.11
C VAL A 210 3.61 11.42 6.66
N LEU A 211 4.60 12.22 6.28
CA LEU A 211 5.15 12.17 4.93
C LEU A 211 5.73 10.78 4.63
N GLY A 212 6.37 10.14 5.61
CA GLY A 212 6.83 8.76 5.52
C GLY A 212 5.68 7.75 5.34
N ILE A 213 4.58 7.90 6.10
CA ILE A 213 3.37 7.07 5.98
C ILE A 213 2.74 7.25 4.59
N GLY A 214 2.54 8.48 4.15
CA GLY A 214 1.97 8.77 2.83
C GLY A 214 2.77 8.11 1.70
N ARG A 215 4.11 8.17 1.79
CA ARG A 215 4.99 7.49 0.85
C ARG A 215 4.85 5.96 0.90
N ALA A 216 4.78 5.38 2.10
CA ALA A 216 4.65 3.94 2.28
C ALA A 216 3.32 3.39 1.74
N ILE A 217 2.20 4.10 1.96
CA ILE A 217 0.88 3.69 1.49
C ILE A 217 0.77 3.79 -0.04
N GLY A 218 1.40 4.80 -0.65
CA GLY A 218 1.36 5.03 -2.09
C GLY A 218 2.40 4.24 -2.89
N GLU A 219 3.29 3.49 -2.23
CA GLU A 219 4.35 2.79 -2.94
C GLU A 219 3.81 1.61 -3.75
N THR A 220 4.27 1.55 -5.00
CA THR A 220 3.72 0.65 -5.99
C THR A 220 4.74 -0.42 -6.41
N MET A 221 5.85 0.01 -7.04
CA MET A 221 6.77 -0.90 -7.73
C MET A 221 7.63 -1.72 -6.79
N ALA A 222 8.15 -1.10 -5.71
CA ALA A 222 8.96 -1.83 -4.76
C ALA A 222 8.14 -2.93 -4.07
N VAL A 223 6.91 -2.61 -3.66
CA VAL A 223 6.00 -3.57 -3.02
C VAL A 223 5.61 -4.68 -3.98
N LEU A 224 5.21 -4.35 -5.22
CA LEU A 224 4.86 -5.33 -6.25
C LEU A 224 5.94 -6.42 -6.42
N MET A 225 7.21 -6.05 -6.29
CA MET A 225 8.33 -6.98 -6.51
C MET A 225 8.63 -7.89 -5.31
N VAL A 226 8.27 -7.48 -4.07
CA VAL A 226 8.79 -8.15 -2.86
C VAL A 226 7.74 -8.76 -1.94
N THR A 227 6.43 -8.56 -2.20
CA THR A 227 5.36 -9.02 -1.30
C THR A 227 4.66 -10.31 -1.74
N GLY A 228 5.02 -10.87 -2.89
CA GLY A 228 4.46 -12.12 -3.40
C GLY A 228 3.06 -12.01 -4.01
N ASN A 229 2.42 -10.83 -3.98
CA ASN A 229 1.17 -10.48 -4.68
C ASN A 229 -0.02 -11.42 -4.48
N ALA A 230 -0.17 -12.06 -3.31
CA ALA A 230 -1.32 -12.88 -3.00
C ALA A 230 -2.54 -12.01 -2.62
N ALA A 231 -3.63 -12.15 -3.34
CA ALA A 231 -4.87 -11.39 -3.12
C ALA A 231 -5.76 -12.06 -2.05
N VAL A 232 -5.17 -12.33 -0.88
CA VAL A 232 -5.83 -12.95 0.27
C VAL A 232 -5.68 -12.06 1.50
N ILE A 233 -6.56 -12.21 2.49
CA ILE A 233 -6.44 -11.49 3.76
C ILE A 233 -5.24 -12.09 4.52
N PRO A 234 -4.18 -11.29 4.80
CA PRO A 234 -3.02 -11.81 5.51
C PRO A 234 -3.36 -12.07 6.99
N VAL A 235 -3.06 -13.26 7.46
CA VAL A 235 -3.16 -13.62 8.88
C VAL A 235 -1.84 -13.28 9.61
N SER A 236 -0.72 -13.31 8.87
CA SER A 236 0.61 -13.00 9.38
C SER A 236 1.36 -12.06 8.42
N ILE A 237 2.23 -11.23 8.97
CA ILE A 237 3.15 -10.38 8.17
C ILE A 237 4.18 -11.23 7.40
N LEU A 238 4.37 -12.50 7.76
CA LEU A 238 5.25 -13.45 7.10
C LEU A 238 4.60 -14.16 5.92
N GLU A 239 3.36 -13.82 5.59
CA GLU A 239 2.65 -14.36 4.43
C GLU A 239 2.76 -13.40 3.24
N PRO A 240 2.68 -13.93 2.01
CA PRO A 240 2.50 -13.10 0.82
C PRO A 240 1.20 -12.32 0.90
N LEU A 241 1.24 -11.08 0.43
CA LEU A 241 0.06 -10.22 0.39
C LEU A 241 0.12 -9.27 -0.80
N ARG A 242 -1.00 -8.62 -1.08
CA ARG A 242 -1.13 -7.66 -2.17
C ARG A 242 -1.64 -6.32 -1.65
N THR A 243 -1.12 -5.22 -2.21
CA THR A 243 -1.54 -3.86 -1.87
C THR A 243 -2.38 -3.23 -2.97
N ILE A 244 -3.18 -2.22 -2.63
CA ILE A 244 -4.00 -1.48 -3.60
C ILE A 244 -3.13 -0.88 -4.73
N PRO A 245 -2.05 -0.12 -4.47
CA PRO A 245 -1.25 0.45 -5.56
C PRO A 245 -0.63 -0.60 -6.46
N ALA A 246 -0.13 -1.70 -5.88
CA ALA A 246 0.45 -2.80 -6.64
C ALA A 246 -0.59 -3.49 -7.54
N THR A 247 -1.82 -3.66 -7.06
CA THR A 247 -2.92 -4.24 -7.85
C THR A 247 -3.27 -3.34 -9.04
N ILE A 248 -3.44 -2.03 -8.81
CA ILE A 248 -3.75 -1.09 -9.88
C ILE A 248 -2.64 -1.10 -10.94
N ALA A 249 -1.37 -1.06 -10.53
CA ALA A 249 -0.25 -1.05 -11.47
C ALA A 249 -0.12 -2.36 -12.27
N ALA A 250 -0.40 -3.49 -11.65
CA ALA A 250 -0.30 -4.79 -12.30
C ALA A 250 -1.44 -5.05 -13.31
N GLU A 251 -2.66 -4.62 -12.98
CA GLU A 251 -3.86 -5.07 -13.69
C GLU A 251 -4.49 -4.02 -14.61
N LEU A 252 -4.21 -2.70 -14.38
CA LEU A 252 -4.86 -1.62 -15.14
C LEU A 252 -4.57 -1.70 -16.64
N GLY A 253 -3.35 -2.12 -17.02
CA GLY A 253 -2.95 -2.25 -18.42
C GLY A 253 -3.59 -3.43 -19.16
N GLU A 254 -4.07 -4.42 -18.43
CA GLU A 254 -4.69 -5.63 -18.96
C GLU A 254 -6.23 -5.58 -18.92
N ALA A 255 -6.79 -4.68 -18.11
CA ALA A 255 -8.24 -4.56 -17.95
C ALA A 255 -8.88 -3.86 -19.16
N PRO A 256 -9.90 -4.46 -19.80
CA PRO A 256 -10.60 -3.85 -20.93
C PRO A 256 -11.26 -2.53 -20.51
N SER A 257 -11.02 -1.46 -21.26
CA SER A 257 -11.59 -0.14 -21.00
C SER A 257 -13.12 -0.18 -20.91
N GLY A 258 -13.68 0.36 -19.81
CA GLY A 258 -15.12 0.38 -19.56
C GLY A 258 -15.71 -0.92 -19.01
N GLY A 259 -14.93 -1.99 -18.87
CA GLY A 259 -15.35 -3.24 -18.25
C GLY A 259 -15.47 -3.13 -16.71
N ALA A 260 -16.13 -4.10 -16.08
CA ALA A 260 -16.30 -4.14 -14.62
C ALA A 260 -14.95 -4.16 -13.87
N HIS A 261 -13.98 -4.91 -14.37
CA HIS A 261 -12.61 -4.95 -13.83
C HIS A 261 -11.95 -3.57 -13.86
N TYR A 262 -12.01 -2.88 -14.99
CA TYR A 262 -11.46 -1.52 -15.13
C TYR A 262 -12.12 -0.53 -14.15
N GLN A 263 -13.45 -0.57 -14.02
CA GLN A 263 -14.19 0.26 -13.07
C GLN A 263 -13.83 -0.05 -11.61
N ALA A 264 -13.65 -1.34 -11.27
CA ALA A 264 -13.23 -1.75 -9.93
C ALA A 264 -11.81 -1.24 -9.58
N LEU A 265 -10.87 -1.25 -10.53
CA LEU A 265 -9.53 -0.68 -10.33
C LEU A 265 -9.57 0.84 -10.12
N PHE A 266 -10.43 1.57 -10.84
CA PHE A 266 -10.65 2.99 -10.57
C PHE A 266 -11.24 3.23 -9.19
N MET A 267 -12.21 2.40 -8.77
CA MET A 267 -12.79 2.48 -7.43
C MET A 267 -11.74 2.21 -6.34
N LEU A 268 -10.81 1.26 -6.55
CA LEU A 268 -9.66 1.05 -5.66
C LEU A 268 -8.79 2.30 -5.55
N GLY A 269 -8.57 3.02 -6.66
CA GLY A 269 -7.86 4.31 -6.64
C GLY A 269 -8.57 5.36 -5.79
N VAL A 270 -9.89 5.44 -5.87
CA VAL A 270 -10.71 6.33 -5.02
C VAL A 270 -10.61 5.91 -3.54
N VAL A 271 -10.68 4.62 -3.23
CA VAL A 271 -10.50 4.10 -1.87
C VAL A 271 -9.12 4.46 -1.32
N LEU A 272 -8.07 4.28 -2.11
CA LEU A 272 -6.70 4.66 -1.73
C LEU A 272 -6.60 6.16 -1.43
N PHE A 273 -7.21 6.99 -2.26
CA PHE A 273 -7.26 8.45 -2.05
C PHE A 273 -7.92 8.78 -0.71
N PHE A 274 -9.06 8.17 -0.39
CA PHE A 274 -9.73 8.40 0.90
C PHE A 274 -8.92 7.89 2.09
N ILE A 275 -8.26 6.74 1.98
CA ILE A 275 -7.37 6.23 3.03
C ILE A 275 -6.24 7.23 3.31
N THR A 276 -5.57 7.72 2.27
CA THR A 276 -4.47 8.69 2.41
C THR A 276 -4.96 10.03 2.93
N LEU A 277 -6.13 10.51 2.49
CA LEU A 277 -6.75 11.74 2.97
C LEU A 277 -7.05 11.65 4.48
N VAL A 278 -7.68 10.57 4.94
CA VAL A 278 -8.00 10.37 6.36
C VAL A 278 -6.74 10.32 7.21
N ILE A 279 -5.73 9.56 6.78
CA ILE A 279 -4.47 9.44 7.52
C ILE A 279 -3.77 10.80 7.62
N ASN A 280 -3.63 11.53 6.51
CA ASN A 280 -3.02 12.85 6.51
C ASN A 280 -3.79 13.84 7.39
N SER A 281 -5.13 13.83 7.31
CA SER A 281 -5.96 14.71 8.15
C SER A 281 -5.87 14.37 9.63
N CYS A 282 -5.82 13.09 10.01
CA CYS A 282 -5.68 12.68 11.41
C CYS A 282 -4.37 13.18 12.03
N VAL A 283 -3.32 13.28 11.23
CA VAL A 283 -2.00 13.71 11.73
C VAL A 283 -1.89 15.23 11.80
N GLU A 284 -2.61 15.97 10.95
CA GLU A 284 -2.64 17.44 11.02
C GLU A 284 -3.28 17.94 12.33
N TYR A 285 -4.11 17.09 12.97
CA TYR A 285 -4.75 17.40 14.28
C TYR A 285 -3.88 17.06 15.50
N VAL A 286 -2.76 16.39 15.34
CA VAL A 286 -1.82 16.03 16.43
C VAL A 286 -0.62 16.96 16.47
#